data_37a19f8052fef0aca3e4c0b75753a5a4
#
_entry.id   37a19f8052fef0aca3e4c0b75753a5a4
#
_cell.length_a   1.000
_cell.length_b   1.000
_cell.length_c   1.000
_cell.angle_alpha   90.00
_cell.angle_beta   90.00
_cell.angle_gamma   90.00
#
_symmetry.space_group_name_H-M   'P 1'
#
loop_
_entity.id
_entity.type
_entity.pdbx_description
1 polymer ?
#
loop_
_entity_poly.entity_id
_entity_poly.type
_entity_poly.pdbx_seq_one_letter_code
_entity_poly.pdbx_strand_id
1 'polypeptide(L)'
;MAEYFNKEMYPDPTAYNVIRKIELEEKKKIKIRNGEWFMRWIYVASPYKGDVGTNVENAKKYALFVAKQELLPVAPHLYLTQFLNDDIEEQRNVGLALGLQMLKRCHEMWVFGDHISDGMSIEIEFATKRNIPIRYFSSECKEVKKYGY
;
A
#
# COMPACT_ATOMS: atom_id res chain seq x y z
N MET A 1 -18.00 21.41 14.39
CA MET A 1 -17.07 21.64 13.24
C MET A 1 -15.66 21.49 13.77
N ALA A 2 -14.88 20.55 13.26
CA ALA A 2 -13.46 20.49 13.57
C ALA A 2 -12.78 21.60 12.77
N GLU A 3 -12.34 22.64 13.43
CA GLU A 3 -11.50 23.68 12.84
C GLU A 3 -10.06 23.16 12.85
N TYR A 4 -9.46 23.01 11.68
CA TYR A 4 -8.07 22.61 11.55
C TYR A 4 -7.21 23.87 11.60
N PHE A 5 -6.33 23.92 12.57
CA PHE A 5 -5.43 25.04 12.81
C PHE A 5 -3.98 24.60 12.52
N ASN A 6 -3.17 25.53 12.00
CA ASN A 6 -1.73 25.33 11.95
C ASN A 6 -1.10 25.36 13.37
N LYS A 7 0.22 25.17 13.46
CA LYS A 7 0.94 25.20 14.75
C LYS A 7 0.82 26.52 15.54
N GLU A 8 0.39 27.59 14.87
CA GLU A 8 0.20 28.92 15.44
C GLU A 8 -1.29 29.21 15.75
N MET A 9 -2.14 28.19 15.71
CA MET A 9 -3.58 28.29 15.95
C MET A 9 -4.36 29.14 14.92
N TYR A 10 -3.80 29.31 13.71
CA TYR A 10 -4.52 29.92 12.61
C TYR A 10 -5.16 28.85 11.71
N PRO A 11 -6.34 29.12 11.15
CA PRO A 11 -6.94 28.23 10.16
C PRO A 11 -5.97 28.00 9.00
N ASP A 12 -5.66 26.73 8.71
CA ASP A 12 -4.85 26.38 7.53
C ASP A 12 -5.78 26.21 6.31
N PRO A 13 -5.82 27.19 5.40
CA PRO A 13 -6.73 27.12 4.25
C PRO A 13 -6.41 25.96 3.31
N THR A 14 -5.14 25.52 3.29
CA THR A 14 -4.69 24.43 2.42
C THR A 14 -5.16 23.10 2.95
N ALA A 15 -4.93 22.82 4.23
CA ALA A 15 -5.42 21.62 4.88
C ALA A 15 -6.95 21.56 4.87
N TYR A 16 -7.63 22.65 5.18
CA TYR A 16 -9.09 22.76 5.15
C TYR A 16 -9.66 22.51 3.75
N ASN A 17 -9.08 23.10 2.72
CA ASN A 17 -9.53 22.92 1.33
C ASN A 17 -9.29 21.51 0.81
N VAL A 18 -8.16 20.89 1.18
CA VAL A 18 -7.87 19.49 0.82
C VAL A 18 -8.87 18.56 1.50
N ILE A 19 -9.10 18.73 2.80
CA ILE A 19 -10.04 17.90 3.56
C ILE A 19 -11.47 18.10 3.05
N ARG A 20 -11.90 19.35 2.81
CA ARG A 20 -13.23 19.64 2.27
C ARG A 20 -13.43 19.07 0.86
N LYS A 21 -12.39 19.11 0.03
CA LYS A 21 -12.42 18.50 -1.30
C LYS A 21 -12.56 16.98 -1.20
N ILE A 22 -11.79 16.38 -0.30
CA ILE A 22 -11.90 14.96 0.06
C ILE A 22 -13.33 14.67 0.54
N GLU A 23 -13.88 15.42 1.49
CA GLU A 23 -15.23 15.23 2.02
C GLU A 23 -16.34 15.38 0.94
N LEU A 24 -16.18 16.30 -0.01
CA LEU A 24 -17.15 16.53 -1.08
C LEU A 24 -17.11 15.48 -2.19
N GLU A 25 -15.90 14.99 -2.52
CA GLU A 25 -15.73 13.91 -3.51
C GLU A 25 -16.07 12.54 -2.92
N GLU A 26 -15.91 12.37 -1.61
CA GLU A 26 -16.06 11.11 -0.89
C GLU A 26 -17.47 10.83 -0.37
N LYS A 27 -18.36 11.81 -0.28
CA LYS A 27 -19.79 11.58 0.04
C LYS A 27 -20.48 10.61 -0.91
N LYS A 28 -19.83 10.24 -2.02
CA LYS A 28 -20.35 9.30 -3.02
C LYS A 28 -19.81 7.87 -2.89
N LYS A 29 -18.72 7.59 -2.17
CA LYS A 29 -18.01 6.32 -2.30
C LYS A 29 -17.49 5.67 -1.02
N ILE A 30 -17.35 6.36 0.09
CA ILE A 30 -16.86 5.77 1.34
C ILE A 30 -18.01 5.26 2.19
N LYS A 31 -17.95 3.98 2.52
CA LYS A 31 -18.84 3.40 3.51
C LYS A 31 -18.48 3.94 4.89
N ILE A 32 -19.31 4.80 5.44
CA ILE A 32 -19.20 5.20 6.84
C ILE A 32 -19.75 4.05 7.69
N ARG A 33 -18.91 3.51 8.56
CA ARG A 33 -19.31 2.52 9.54
C ARG A 33 -19.11 3.13 10.93
N ASN A 34 -20.21 3.21 11.70
CA ASN A 34 -20.21 3.80 13.05
C ASN A 34 -19.70 5.26 13.12
N GLY A 35 -19.91 6.06 12.06
CA GLY A 35 -19.46 7.45 12.01
C GLY A 35 -17.97 7.63 11.67
N GLU A 36 -17.26 6.55 11.42
CA GLU A 36 -15.85 6.56 11.01
C GLU A 36 -15.69 6.25 9.53
N TRP A 37 -14.71 6.88 8.91
CA TRP A 37 -14.32 6.64 7.54
C TRP A 37 -13.71 5.25 7.42
N PHE A 38 -14.31 4.37 6.62
CA PHE A 38 -13.77 3.04 6.37
C PHE A 38 -13.15 2.98 4.98
N MET A 39 -11.81 2.99 4.94
CA MET A 39 -11.04 2.76 3.73
C MET A 39 -10.39 1.38 3.79
N ARG A 40 -10.53 0.60 2.73
CA ARG A 40 -9.88 -0.72 2.65
C ARG A 40 -8.39 -0.54 2.39
N TRP A 41 -7.58 -1.29 3.12
CA TRP A 41 -6.13 -1.27 3.02
C TRP A 41 -5.69 -2.40 2.10
N ILE A 42 -4.88 -2.06 1.11
CA ILE A 42 -4.36 -2.97 0.11
C ILE A 42 -2.85 -3.07 0.25
N TYR A 43 -2.36 -4.25 0.53
CA TYR A 43 -0.93 -4.51 0.55
C TYR A 43 -0.42 -4.59 -0.88
N VAL A 44 0.55 -3.77 -1.22
CA VAL A 44 1.18 -3.74 -2.54
C VAL A 44 2.46 -4.53 -2.48
N ALA A 45 2.47 -5.71 -3.12
CA ALA A 45 3.65 -6.55 -3.26
C ALA A 45 4.22 -6.41 -4.67
N SER A 46 5.49 -6.08 -4.77
CA SER A 46 6.23 -6.00 -6.04
C SER A 46 7.73 -6.21 -5.82
N PRO A 47 8.50 -6.53 -6.87
CA PRO A 47 9.95 -6.70 -6.75
C PRO A 47 10.64 -5.44 -6.22
N TYR A 48 11.67 -5.61 -5.40
CA TYR A 48 12.53 -4.52 -4.94
C TYR A 48 13.99 -4.73 -5.36
N LYS A 49 14.58 -5.90 -5.10
CA LYS A 49 15.96 -6.22 -5.45
C LYS A 49 16.18 -6.29 -6.96
N GLY A 50 17.44 -6.17 -7.36
CA GLY A 50 17.86 -6.12 -8.75
C GLY A 50 18.02 -4.67 -9.20
N ASP A 51 17.27 -4.24 -10.19
CA ASP A 51 17.19 -2.83 -10.58
C ASP A 51 16.30 -2.04 -9.62
N VAL A 52 16.88 -1.66 -8.48
CA VAL A 52 16.17 -0.97 -7.38
C VAL A 52 15.51 0.32 -7.87
N GLY A 53 16.18 1.10 -8.70
CA GLY A 53 15.64 2.36 -9.22
C GLY A 53 14.34 2.15 -10.01
N THR A 54 14.36 1.25 -10.98
CA THR A 54 13.17 0.89 -11.76
C THR A 54 12.09 0.25 -10.88
N ASN A 55 12.47 -0.62 -9.96
CA ASN A 55 11.52 -1.29 -9.06
C ASN A 55 10.82 -0.31 -8.12
N VAL A 56 11.51 0.71 -7.62
CA VAL A 56 10.93 1.78 -6.80
C VAL A 56 9.93 2.61 -7.61
N GLU A 57 10.28 3.01 -8.83
CA GLU A 57 9.36 3.76 -9.70
C GLU A 57 8.12 2.93 -10.07
N ASN A 58 8.29 1.64 -10.33
CA ASN A 58 7.17 0.73 -10.54
C ASN A 58 6.28 0.61 -9.30
N ALA A 59 6.87 0.48 -8.11
CA ALA A 59 6.13 0.41 -6.85
C ALA A 59 5.30 1.68 -6.59
N LYS A 60 5.84 2.87 -6.89
CA LYS A 60 5.10 4.13 -6.84
C LYS A 60 3.92 4.13 -7.80
N LYS A 61 4.11 3.65 -9.02
CA LYS A 61 3.04 3.49 -10.02
C LYS A 61 1.93 2.56 -9.52
N TYR A 62 2.29 1.42 -8.92
CA TYR A 62 1.32 0.48 -8.37
C TYR A 62 0.55 1.07 -7.18
N ALA A 63 1.24 1.73 -6.27
CA ALA A 63 0.60 2.42 -5.15
C ALA A 63 -0.37 3.51 -5.64
N LEU A 64 0.02 4.30 -6.65
CA LEU A 64 -0.87 5.28 -7.27
C LEU A 64 -2.10 4.62 -7.91
N PHE A 65 -1.93 3.49 -8.58
CA PHE A 65 -3.02 2.72 -9.17
C PHE A 65 -4.05 2.29 -8.11
N VAL A 66 -3.58 1.81 -6.95
CA VAL A 66 -4.44 1.48 -5.80
C VAL A 66 -5.15 2.73 -5.27
N ALA A 67 -4.41 3.81 -5.04
CA ALA A 67 -4.94 5.05 -4.48
C ALA A 67 -6.03 5.68 -5.37
N LYS A 68 -5.89 5.60 -6.69
CA LYS A 68 -6.90 6.09 -7.64
C LYS A 68 -8.24 5.34 -7.56
N GLN A 69 -8.27 4.17 -6.95
CA GLN A 69 -9.49 3.40 -6.70
C GLN A 69 -10.09 3.67 -5.31
N GLU A 70 -9.61 4.73 -4.63
CA GLU A 70 -10.06 5.12 -3.29
C GLU A 70 -9.80 4.04 -2.24
N LEU A 71 -8.68 3.33 -2.42
CA LEU A 71 -8.14 2.34 -1.51
C LEU A 71 -6.83 2.85 -0.91
N LEU A 72 -6.48 2.41 0.29
CA LEU A 72 -5.25 2.81 0.94
C LEU A 72 -4.12 1.84 0.56
N PRO A 73 -3.12 2.28 -0.25
CA PRO A 73 -1.99 1.44 -0.58
C PRO A 73 -1.02 1.32 0.60
N VAL A 74 -0.61 0.10 0.91
CA VAL A 74 0.44 -0.20 1.88
C VAL A 74 1.58 -0.87 1.12
N ALA A 75 2.61 -0.10 0.81
CA ALA A 75 3.79 -0.54 0.05
C ALA A 75 5.05 -0.47 0.95
N PRO A 76 5.34 -1.51 1.75
CA PRO A 76 6.38 -1.47 2.77
C PRO A 76 7.77 -1.14 2.21
N HIS A 77 8.10 -1.63 1.03
CA HIS A 77 9.38 -1.37 0.38
C HIS A 77 9.58 0.08 -0.10
N LEU A 78 8.53 0.90 -0.13
CA LEU A 78 8.66 2.35 -0.33
C LEU A 78 8.94 3.11 0.97
N TYR A 79 8.55 2.55 2.11
CA TYR A 79 8.69 3.16 3.42
C TYR A 79 9.90 2.61 4.19
N LEU A 80 9.97 1.30 4.36
CA LEU A 80 10.99 0.65 5.20
C LEU A 80 12.40 0.85 4.66
N THR A 81 12.57 0.91 3.35
CA THR A 81 13.86 1.12 2.69
C THR A 81 14.44 2.53 2.87
N GLN A 82 13.67 3.46 3.42
CA GLN A 82 14.17 4.79 3.75
C GLN A 82 15.10 4.76 4.97
N PHE A 83 15.00 3.74 5.82
CA PHE A 83 15.79 3.61 7.05
C PHE A 83 16.37 2.21 7.29
N LEU A 84 15.97 1.19 6.53
CA LEU A 84 16.55 -0.16 6.53
C LEU A 84 17.33 -0.40 5.25
N ASN A 85 18.51 -0.99 5.40
CA ASN A 85 19.34 -1.41 4.28
C ASN A 85 19.10 -2.88 3.96
N ASP A 86 18.55 -3.16 2.79
CA ASP A 86 18.22 -4.51 2.33
C ASP A 86 19.45 -5.39 2.01
N ASP A 87 20.63 -4.77 1.85
CA ASP A 87 21.90 -5.49 1.68
C ASP A 87 22.47 -6.03 3.00
N ILE A 88 21.97 -5.55 4.13
CA ILE A 88 22.34 -6.02 5.47
C ILE A 88 21.30 -7.05 5.92
N GLU A 89 21.73 -8.31 6.07
CA GLU A 89 20.84 -9.44 6.36
C GLU A 89 19.93 -9.20 7.57
N GLU A 90 20.47 -8.69 8.66
CA GLU A 90 19.67 -8.38 9.86
C GLU A 90 18.58 -7.35 9.60
N GLN A 91 18.90 -6.28 8.86
CA GLN A 91 17.95 -5.23 8.53
C GLN A 91 16.92 -5.70 7.51
N ARG A 92 17.33 -6.54 6.57
CA ARG A 92 16.42 -7.20 5.63
C ARG A 92 15.41 -8.08 6.35
N ASN A 93 15.85 -8.87 7.34
CA ASN A 93 14.97 -9.73 8.14
C ASN A 93 14.00 -8.90 8.98
N VAL A 94 14.43 -7.78 9.55
CA VAL A 94 13.56 -6.82 10.24
C VAL A 94 12.53 -6.25 9.25
N GLY A 95 12.97 -5.82 8.07
CA GLY A 95 12.09 -5.29 7.03
C GLY A 95 11.00 -6.28 6.62
N LEU A 96 11.38 -7.55 6.41
CA LEU A 96 10.43 -8.61 6.09
C LEU A 96 9.42 -8.82 7.23
N ALA A 97 9.87 -8.90 8.47
CA ALA A 97 8.99 -9.07 9.63
C ALA A 97 8.00 -7.91 9.78
N LEU A 98 8.46 -6.67 9.61
CA LEU A 98 7.61 -5.48 9.65
C LEU A 98 6.60 -5.46 8.49
N GLY A 99 7.03 -5.83 7.30
CA GLY A 99 6.16 -5.98 6.13
C GLY A 99 5.03 -6.98 6.37
N LEU A 100 5.34 -8.14 6.95
CA LEU A 100 4.33 -9.14 7.32
C LEU A 100 3.35 -8.62 8.39
N GLN A 101 3.81 -7.80 9.34
CA GLN A 101 2.93 -7.13 10.31
C GLN A 101 1.98 -6.12 9.65
N MET A 102 2.44 -5.42 8.62
CA MET A 102 1.59 -4.54 7.81
C MET A 102 0.57 -5.36 7.00
N LEU A 103 1.04 -6.42 6.33
CA LEU A 103 0.18 -7.33 5.55
C LEU A 103 -0.95 -7.93 6.39
N LYS A 104 -0.65 -8.32 7.62
CA LYS A 104 -1.64 -8.85 8.58
C LYS A 104 -2.82 -7.89 8.82
N ARG A 105 -2.61 -6.61 8.67
CA ARG A 105 -3.62 -5.55 8.90
C ARG A 105 -4.34 -5.15 7.62
N CYS A 106 -3.87 -5.59 6.47
CA CYS A 106 -4.49 -5.28 5.18
C CYS A 106 -5.70 -6.17 4.91
N HIS A 107 -6.63 -5.67 4.12
CA HIS A 107 -7.84 -6.38 3.73
C HIS A 107 -7.60 -7.30 2.53
N GLU A 108 -6.70 -6.92 1.65
CA GLU A 108 -6.27 -7.69 0.48
C GLU A 108 -4.78 -7.48 0.22
N MET A 109 -4.19 -8.42 -0.51
CA MET A 109 -2.85 -8.32 -1.07
C MET A 109 -2.94 -8.26 -2.58
N TRP A 110 -2.36 -7.24 -3.18
CA TRP A 110 -2.24 -7.12 -4.62
C TRP A 110 -0.79 -7.30 -5.05
N VAL A 111 -0.56 -8.29 -5.89
CA VAL A 111 0.76 -8.70 -6.37
C VAL A 111 0.97 -8.16 -7.77
N PHE A 112 2.00 -7.36 -7.95
CA PHE A 112 2.30 -6.69 -9.22
C PHE A 112 3.61 -7.16 -9.83
N GLY A 113 3.68 -7.14 -11.15
CA GLY A 113 4.88 -7.41 -11.92
C GLY A 113 4.87 -8.77 -12.60
N ASP A 114 5.94 -9.05 -13.33
CA ASP A 114 6.02 -10.21 -14.21
C ASP A 114 6.70 -11.41 -13.56
N HIS A 115 7.28 -11.24 -12.38
CA HIS A 115 7.91 -12.32 -11.63
C HIS A 115 7.70 -12.16 -10.12
N ILE A 116 7.79 -13.27 -9.41
CA ILE A 116 7.68 -13.35 -7.96
C ILE A 116 9.09 -13.48 -7.37
N SER A 117 9.50 -12.51 -6.58
CA SER A 117 10.76 -12.60 -5.83
C SER A 117 10.63 -13.51 -4.60
N ASP A 118 11.76 -13.88 -4.00
CA ASP A 118 11.76 -14.69 -2.77
C ASP A 118 10.98 -14.01 -1.63
N GLY A 119 11.16 -12.70 -1.46
CA GLY A 119 10.41 -11.91 -0.48
C GLY A 119 8.90 -11.93 -0.75
N MET A 120 8.51 -11.74 -2.00
CA MET A 120 7.10 -11.82 -2.41
C MET A 120 6.50 -13.21 -2.17
N SER A 121 7.27 -14.28 -2.38
CA SER A 121 6.83 -15.66 -2.11
C SER A 121 6.49 -15.85 -0.64
N ILE A 122 7.29 -15.32 0.27
CA ILE A 122 7.05 -15.38 1.72
C ILE A 122 5.76 -14.60 2.08
N GLU A 123 5.59 -13.42 1.50
CA GLU A 123 4.39 -12.59 1.72
C GLU A 123 3.12 -13.28 1.20
N ILE A 124 3.18 -13.90 0.01
CA ILE A 124 2.07 -14.65 -0.59
C ILE A 124 1.71 -15.87 0.28
N GLU A 125 2.70 -16.61 0.76
CA GLU A 125 2.48 -17.74 1.65
C GLU A 125 1.81 -17.30 2.97
N PHE A 126 2.29 -16.20 3.55
CA PHE A 126 1.73 -15.63 4.77
C PHE A 126 0.26 -15.20 4.57
N ALA A 127 -0.03 -14.49 3.48
CA ALA A 127 -1.38 -14.07 3.13
C ALA A 127 -2.31 -15.27 2.92
N THR A 128 -1.84 -16.31 2.23
CA THR A 128 -2.58 -17.54 1.98
C THR A 128 -2.95 -18.26 3.28
N LYS A 129 -1.99 -18.42 4.18
CA LYS A 129 -2.21 -19.07 5.49
C LYS A 129 -3.19 -18.29 6.37
N ARG A 130 -3.33 -16.99 6.17
CA ARG A 130 -4.23 -16.11 6.94
C ARG A 130 -5.55 -15.83 6.24
N ASN A 131 -5.80 -16.47 5.09
CA ASN A 131 -6.99 -16.23 4.27
C ASN A 131 -7.17 -14.76 3.86
N ILE A 132 -6.07 -14.04 3.65
CA ILE A 132 -6.08 -12.70 3.07
C ILE A 132 -6.26 -12.87 1.56
N PRO A 133 -7.29 -12.29 0.93
CA PRO A 133 -7.50 -12.40 -0.51
C PRO A 133 -6.32 -11.84 -1.29
N ILE A 134 -5.89 -12.55 -2.33
CA ILE A 134 -4.76 -12.16 -3.18
C ILE A 134 -5.26 -11.93 -4.60
N ARG A 135 -4.90 -10.80 -5.19
CA ARG A 135 -5.13 -10.48 -6.60
C ARG A 135 -3.79 -10.23 -7.28
N TYR A 136 -3.70 -10.59 -8.54
CA TYR A 136 -2.49 -10.48 -9.35
C TYR A 136 -2.68 -9.48 -10.48
N PHE A 137 -1.65 -8.66 -10.71
CA PHE A 137 -1.63 -7.63 -11.73
C PHE A 137 -0.32 -7.68 -12.52
N SER A 138 -0.40 -7.42 -13.82
CA SER A 138 0.80 -7.21 -14.64
C SER A 138 1.54 -5.92 -14.25
N SER A 139 2.74 -5.73 -14.80
CA SER A 139 3.49 -4.47 -14.70
C SER A 139 2.74 -3.25 -15.27
N GLU A 140 1.72 -3.49 -16.07
CA GLU A 140 0.82 -2.49 -16.66
C GLU A 140 -0.45 -2.25 -15.82
N CYS A 141 -0.51 -2.78 -14.59
CA CYS A 141 -1.67 -2.71 -13.71
C CYS A 141 -2.95 -3.34 -14.29
N LYS A 142 -2.82 -4.34 -15.14
CA LYS A 142 -3.95 -5.14 -15.63
C LYS A 142 -4.09 -6.39 -14.78
N GLU A 143 -5.29 -6.64 -14.27
CA GLU A 143 -5.54 -7.83 -13.50
C GLU A 143 -5.35 -9.09 -14.34
N VAL A 144 -4.60 -10.04 -13.81
CA VAL A 144 -4.32 -11.33 -14.43
C VAL A 144 -4.79 -12.46 -13.51
N LYS A 145 -5.15 -13.58 -14.10
CA LYS A 145 -5.34 -14.80 -13.29
C LYS A 145 -3.99 -15.17 -12.69
N LYS A 146 -4.01 -15.70 -11.46
CA LYS A 146 -2.80 -16.24 -10.81
C LYS A 146 -1.98 -16.93 -11.88
N TYR A 147 -0.67 -16.59 -11.95
CA TYR A 147 0.24 -17.23 -12.89
C TYR A 147 -0.02 -18.73 -12.85
N GLY A 148 -0.64 -19.24 -13.91
CA GLY A 148 -1.09 -20.62 -13.95
C GLY A 148 0.12 -21.53 -13.95
N TYR A 149 0.13 -22.41 -13.02
CA TYR A 149 0.75 -23.69 -13.16
C TYR A 149 -0.36 -24.72 -13.33
#